data_a04df94d377ab628342936672e70a794
#
_entry.id   a04df94d377ab628342936672e70a794
#
_cell.length_a   1.000
_cell.length_b   1.000
_cell.length_c   1.000
_cell.angle_alpha   90.00
_cell.angle_beta   90.00
_cell.angle_gamma   90.00
#
_symmetry.space_group_name_H-M   'P 1'
#
loop_
_entity.id
_entity.type
_entity.pdbx_description
1 polymer ?
#
loop_
_entity_poly.entity_id
_entity_poly.type
_entity_poly.pdbx_seq_one_letter_code
_entity_poly.pdbx_strand_id
1 'polypeptide(L)'
;MTVRAGALPIRTAIDWGEIAPLRLRARQVAEGVYAGAHRSSLRGAGIEFGGYREYVPGDDLRWLDRRSLLRHDRLVVRQFETETDRTLSLLVDASASMGYRGEGAPGAKVAFASLLAAALARVALAGGEPVSLTFLGGAWSGAPLNVPRASGRDQFERIVSSLERAEPGGDALADPAILDRSVQTLVRGTRRGAIVVVLSDLLDLPDGAETRIAEMAPSGRVLVVVQTLDPAEASFPFTGTVRLRALEGTAVVETDAATARERYLAALGALTQRWRDAVVRRGGRFVLATTSDPPVQVVRDIVRAVR
;
A
#
# COMPACT_ATOMS: atom_id res chain seq x y z
N MET A 1 -3.56 27.28 -23.01
CA MET A 1 -2.40 26.36 -22.83
C MET A 1 -2.98 24.95 -22.71
N THR A 2 -2.78 24.13 -23.75
CA THR A 2 -3.44 22.81 -23.84
C THR A 2 -2.61 21.82 -23.05
N VAL A 3 -3.05 21.45 -21.84
CA VAL A 3 -2.42 20.35 -21.09
C VAL A 3 -2.80 19.05 -21.79
N ARG A 4 -1.92 18.50 -22.58
CA ARG A 4 -2.04 17.13 -23.10
C ARG A 4 -1.66 16.17 -21.97
N ALA A 5 -2.63 15.73 -21.19
CA ALA A 5 -2.46 14.56 -20.37
C ALA A 5 -2.66 13.32 -21.25
N GLY A 6 -1.60 12.88 -21.89
CA GLY A 6 -1.54 11.54 -22.44
C GLY A 6 -1.07 10.61 -21.33
N ALA A 7 -1.73 9.47 -21.14
CA ALA A 7 -1.20 8.43 -20.27
C ALA A 7 0.21 8.05 -20.79
N LEU A 8 1.25 8.43 -20.05
CA LEU A 8 2.60 8.03 -20.36
C LEU A 8 2.84 6.66 -19.72
N PRO A 9 3.52 5.73 -20.41
CA PRO A 9 3.92 4.47 -19.78
C PRO A 9 4.73 4.77 -18.51
N ILE A 10 4.62 3.93 -17.50
CA ILE A 10 5.28 4.13 -16.17
C ILE A 10 6.78 4.44 -16.33
N ARG A 11 7.45 3.86 -17.34
CA ARG A 11 8.86 4.11 -17.63
C ARG A 11 9.19 5.54 -18.02
N THR A 12 8.22 6.30 -18.54
CA THR A 12 8.38 7.71 -18.91
C THR A 12 7.74 8.66 -17.90
N ALA A 13 6.84 8.17 -17.05
CA ALA A 13 6.19 8.97 -16.01
C ALA A 13 7.07 9.20 -14.78
N ILE A 14 8.03 8.33 -14.55
CA ILE A 14 9.15 8.58 -13.65
C ILE A 14 10.38 8.58 -14.49
N ASP A 15 11.20 9.58 -14.31
CA ASP A 15 12.55 9.60 -14.86
C ASP A 15 13.44 8.61 -14.07
N TRP A 16 13.12 7.32 -14.21
CA TRP A 16 13.88 6.25 -13.57
C TRP A 16 15.33 6.23 -14.08
N GLY A 17 15.63 6.88 -15.23
CA GLY A 17 16.95 6.93 -15.84
C GLY A 17 17.93 7.83 -15.09
N GLU A 18 17.46 8.95 -14.52
CA GLU A 18 18.28 9.86 -13.70
C GLU A 18 18.22 9.52 -12.22
N ILE A 19 17.23 8.73 -11.79
CA ILE A 19 17.00 8.35 -10.40
C ILE A 19 17.24 6.85 -10.27
N ALA A 20 17.98 6.46 -9.25
CA ALA A 20 18.25 5.05 -8.91
C ALA A 20 17.05 4.12 -9.13
N PRO A 21 17.27 2.88 -9.62
CA PRO A 21 16.20 1.90 -9.87
C PRO A 21 15.24 1.78 -8.70
N LEU A 22 13.97 1.44 -8.96
CA LEU A 22 12.94 1.28 -7.93
C LEU A 22 13.43 0.50 -6.70
N ARG A 23 14.20 -0.55 -6.94
CA ARG A 23 14.84 -1.36 -5.88
C ARG A 23 15.71 -0.55 -4.92
N LEU A 24 16.57 0.33 -5.44
CA LEU A 24 17.46 1.15 -4.60
C LEU A 24 16.68 2.21 -3.83
N ARG A 25 15.71 2.85 -4.46
CA ARG A 25 14.84 3.84 -3.82
C ARG A 25 13.99 3.20 -2.74
N ALA A 26 13.37 2.05 -3.01
CA ALA A 26 12.59 1.31 -2.02
C ALA A 26 13.44 0.90 -0.81
N ARG A 27 14.70 0.50 -1.05
CA ARG A 27 15.64 0.20 0.02
C ARG A 27 15.96 1.44 0.86
N GLN A 28 16.25 2.58 0.25
CA GLN A 28 16.52 3.84 0.96
C GLN A 28 15.32 4.28 1.81
N VAL A 29 14.11 4.19 1.26
CA VAL A 29 12.88 4.49 1.99
C VAL A 29 12.71 3.55 3.19
N ALA A 30 12.90 2.25 3.01
CA ALA A 30 12.81 1.26 4.08
C ALA A 30 13.87 1.51 5.17
N GLU A 31 15.12 1.79 4.81
CA GLU A 31 16.20 2.16 5.75
C GLU A 31 15.84 3.43 6.53
N GLY A 32 15.27 4.45 5.86
CA GLY A 32 14.78 5.65 6.50
C GLY A 32 13.65 5.39 7.52
N VAL A 33 12.78 4.42 7.26
CA VAL A 33 11.74 3.98 8.21
C VAL A 33 12.39 3.37 9.46
N TYR A 34 13.37 2.50 9.30
CA TYR A 34 14.09 1.87 10.42
C TYR A 34 14.88 2.87 11.25
N ALA A 35 15.53 3.85 10.64
CA ALA A 35 16.31 4.86 11.36
C ALA A 35 15.45 5.72 12.30
N GLY A 36 14.14 5.84 12.04
CA GLY A 36 13.19 6.56 12.89
C GLY A 36 12.39 5.68 13.84
N ALA A 37 12.53 4.36 13.76
CA ALA A 37 11.87 3.42 14.65
C ALA A 37 12.91 2.93 15.67
N HIS A 38 12.94 3.51 16.89
CA HIS A 38 13.57 2.84 18.01
C HIS A 38 12.99 1.43 18.10
N ARG A 39 13.89 0.43 18.19
CA ARG A 39 13.57 -1.00 18.28
C ARG A 39 12.50 -1.24 19.33
N SER A 40 11.26 -1.26 18.93
CA SER A 40 10.18 -1.83 19.71
C SER A 40 10.22 -3.33 19.45
N SER A 41 10.76 -4.08 20.38
CA SER A 41 10.71 -5.54 20.38
C SER A 41 9.26 -5.97 20.64
N LEU A 42 8.49 -6.20 19.60
CA LEU A 42 7.22 -6.89 19.72
C LEU A 42 7.51 -8.39 19.93
N ARG A 43 7.54 -8.80 21.18
CA ARG A 43 7.52 -10.20 21.57
C ARG A 43 6.08 -10.56 21.87
N GLY A 44 5.45 -11.34 21.03
CA GLY A 44 4.13 -11.90 21.22
C GLY A 44 4.18 -13.38 21.65
N ALA A 45 3.14 -13.90 22.27
CA ALA A 45 3.06 -15.29 22.70
C ALA A 45 2.79 -16.21 21.50
N GLY A 46 3.75 -16.95 21.01
CA GLY A 46 3.68 -17.94 19.94
C GLY A 46 4.16 -19.31 20.37
N ILE A 47 3.88 -20.31 19.56
CA ILE A 47 4.01 -21.73 19.89
C ILE A 47 5.36 -22.33 19.50
N GLU A 48 6.22 -21.62 18.77
CA GLU A 48 7.56 -22.10 18.45
C GLU A 48 8.57 -21.69 19.52
N PHE A 49 9.48 -22.64 19.80
CA PHE A 49 10.53 -22.45 20.78
C PHE A 49 11.58 -21.45 20.25
N GLY A 50 11.56 -20.21 20.77
CA GLY A 50 12.48 -19.14 20.36
C GLY A 50 13.76 -19.05 21.20
N GLY A 51 13.89 -19.87 22.28
CA GLY A 51 15.06 -19.86 23.13
C GLY A 51 14.72 -19.90 24.62
N TYR A 52 15.77 -19.73 25.44
CA TYR A 52 15.65 -19.60 26.88
C TYR A 52 16.10 -18.20 27.30
N ARG A 53 15.43 -17.61 28.29
CA ARG A 53 15.91 -16.45 29.03
C ARG A 53 15.90 -16.71 30.53
N GLU A 54 16.67 -15.96 31.27
CA GLU A 54 16.61 -16.05 32.75
C GLU A 54 15.23 -15.65 33.27
N TYR A 55 14.77 -16.37 34.27
CA TYR A 55 13.52 -16.11 34.98
C TYR A 55 13.59 -14.77 35.71
N VAL A 56 12.56 -13.98 35.58
CA VAL A 56 12.35 -12.75 36.35
C VAL A 56 11.09 -12.91 37.21
N PRO A 57 11.09 -12.50 38.49
CA PRO A 57 9.91 -12.55 39.33
C PRO A 57 8.69 -11.90 38.65
N GLY A 58 7.61 -12.67 38.53
CA GLY A 58 6.40 -12.29 37.78
C GLY A 58 6.18 -13.05 36.47
N ASP A 59 7.13 -13.85 36.02
CA ASP A 59 6.95 -14.73 34.87
C ASP A 59 6.01 -15.91 35.19
N ASP A 60 5.27 -16.36 34.17
CA ASP A 60 4.38 -17.51 34.29
C ASP A 60 5.15 -18.82 34.51
N LEU A 61 4.98 -19.41 35.68
CA LEU A 61 5.70 -20.63 36.10
C LEU A 61 5.43 -21.86 35.22
N ARG A 62 4.37 -21.83 34.37
CA ARG A 62 4.09 -22.90 33.41
C ARG A 62 5.17 -23.03 32.33
N TRP A 63 5.89 -21.96 32.04
CA TRP A 63 6.95 -21.91 31.05
C TRP A 63 8.35 -22.11 31.63
N LEU A 64 8.46 -22.37 32.93
CA LEU A 64 9.72 -22.60 33.61
C LEU A 64 10.32 -23.95 33.19
N ASP A 65 11.56 -23.97 32.70
CA ASP A 65 12.25 -25.21 32.43
C ASP A 65 12.95 -25.75 33.71
N ARG A 66 12.25 -26.64 34.38
CA ARG A 66 12.75 -27.27 35.61
C ARG A 66 14.04 -28.12 35.40
N ARG A 67 14.30 -28.56 34.16
CA ARG A 67 15.48 -29.36 33.84
C ARG A 67 16.74 -28.51 33.73
N SER A 68 16.60 -27.22 33.43
CA SER A 68 17.71 -26.30 33.36
C SER A 68 18.34 -26.04 34.71
N LEU A 69 17.54 -26.07 35.80
CA LEU A 69 18.03 -25.95 37.17
C LEU A 69 19.02 -27.07 37.56
N LEU A 70 18.76 -28.29 37.03
CA LEU A 70 19.62 -29.47 37.28
C LEU A 70 20.93 -29.45 36.49
N ARG A 71 21.05 -28.61 35.47
CA ARG A 71 22.20 -28.56 34.58
C ARG A 71 23.06 -27.31 34.70
N HIS A 72 22.45 -26.17 35.04
CA HIS A 72 23.11 -24.86 34.93
C HIS A 72 22.95 -23.97 36.17
N ASP A 73 22.31 -24.44 37.22
CA ASP A 73 22.04 -23.68 38.46
C ASP A 73 21.32 -22.33 38.22
N ARG A 74 20.56 -22.24 37.11
CA ARG A 74 19.80 -21.04 36.70
C ARG A 74 18.37 -21.41 36.31
N LEU A 75 17.45 -20.62 36.82
CA LEU A 75 16.06 -20.70 36.41
C LEU A 75 15.90 -20.01 35.06
N VAL A 76 15.48 -20.75 34.04
CA VAL A 76 15.18 -20.20 32.72
C VAL A 76 13.74 -20.46 32.32
N VAL A 77 13.15 -19.49 31.65
CA VAL A 77 11.82 -19.57 31.09
C VAL A 77 11.94 -19.80 29.59
N ARG A 78 11.14 -20.72 29.06
CA ARG A 78 11.02 -20.93 27.63
C ARG A 78 10.43 -19.68 26.99
N GLN A 79 11.16 -19.07 26.08
CA GLN A 79 10.63 -18.07 25.18
C GLN A 79 10.03 -18.77 23.97
N PHE A 80 8.78 -18.48 23.69
CA PHE A 80 8.14 -18.91 22.47
C PHE A 80 8.18 -17.73 21.51
N GLU A 81 8.68 -17.92 20.30
CA GLU A 81 8.45 -16.99 19.22
C GLU A 81 7.04 -17.19 18.73
N THR A 82 6.26 -16.13 18.69
CA THR A 82 5.04 -16.16 17.92
C THR A 82 5.46 -16.21 16.47
N GLU A 83 5.28 -17.33 15.80
CA GLU A 83 4.99 -17.26 14.39
C GLU A 83 3.77 -16.35 14.26
N THR A 84 4.01 -15.06 14.16
CA THR A 84 2.97 -14.17 13.69
C THR A 84 2.72 -14.61 12.26
N ASP A 85 1.59 -15.26 11.99
CA ASP A 85 1.03 -15.51 10.65
C ASP A 85 0.77 -14.18 9.93
N ARG A 86 1.51 -13.13 10.33
CA ARG A 86 1.48 -11.80 9.73
C ARG A 86 2.02 -11.90 8.33
N THR A 87 1.16 -11.64 7.41
CA THR A 87 1.49 -11.54 5.99
C THR A 87 1.14 -10.15 5.51
N LEU A 88 1.93 -9.58 4.64
CA LEU A 88 1.60 -8.33 3.96
C LEU A 88 1.00 -8.64 2.59
N SER A 89 -0.20 -8.17 2.34
CA SER A 89 -0.87 -8.24 1.05
C SER A 89 -1.05 -6.84 0.48
N LEU A 90 -0.41 -6.57 -0.64
CA LEU A 90 -0.44 -5.29 -1.32
C LEU A 90 -1.45 -5.33 -2.47
N LEU A 91 -2.32 -4.34 -2.55
CA LEU A 91 -3.14 -4.04 -3.72
C LEU A 91 -2.69 -2.68 -4.26
N VAL A 92 -2.14 -2.68 -5.46
CA VAL A 92 -1.71 -1.47 -6.15
C VAL A 92 -2.65 -1.21 -7.30
N ASP A 93 -3.26 -0.05 -7.29
CA ASP A 93 -4.08 0.42 -8.39
C ASP A 93 -3.17 0.84 -9.56
N ALA A 94 -3.46 0.27 -10.72
CA ALA A 94 -2.83 0.57 -12.00
C ALA A 94 -3.88 0.95 -13.06
N SER A 95 -5.06 1.44 -12.64
CA SER A 95 -6.04 2.03 -13.56
C SER A 95 -5.47 3.19 -14.35
N ALA A 96 -6.14 3.61 -15.41
CA ALA A 96 -5.64 4.67 -16.27
C ALA A 96 -5.46 6.01 -15.52
N SER A 97 -6.31 6.30 -14.53
CA SER A 97 -6.24 7.49 -13.69
C SER A 97 -4.91 7.56 -12.91
N MET A 98 -4.36 6.42 -12.49
CA MET A 98 -3.08 6.34 -11.78
C MET A 98 -1.86 6.72 -12.64
N GLY A 99 -2.02 6.77 -13.97
CA GLY A 99 -1.01 7.29 -14.90
C GLY A 99 -0.87 8.82 -14.89
N TYR A 100 -1.76 9.54 -14.20
CA TYR A 100 -1.71 11.00 -14.17
C TYR A 100 -0.48 11.53 -13.46
N ARG A 101 0.08 12.59 -14.05
CA ARG A 101 1.17 13.40 -13.50
C ARG A 101 0.90 14.86 -13.83
N GLY A 102 0.69 15.67 -12.82
CA GLY A 102 0.58 17.13 -12.94
C GLY A 102 1.92 17.80 -13.19
N GLU A 103 1.87 19.06 -13.62
CA GLU A 103 3.07 19.88 -13.76
C GLU A 103 3.73 20.08 -12.39
N GLY A 104 5.03 19.82 -12.31
CA GLY A 104 5.80 19.90 -11.04
C GLY A 104 5.67 18.70 -10.11
N ALA A 105 4.84 17.72 -10.43
CA ALA A 105 4.82 16.47 -9.67
C ALA A 105 6.09 15.64 -9.92
N PRO A 106 6.68 15.02 -8.88
CA PRO A 106 7.92 14.25 -9.03
C PRO A 106 7.75 12.98 -9.86
N GLY A 107 6.52 12.47 -9.98
CA GLY A 107 6.19 11.29 -10.77
C GLY A 107 4.69 11.05 -10.86
N ALA A 108 4.26 10.10 -11.69
CA ALA A 108 2.86 9.69 -11.75
C ALA A 108 2.42 8.98 -10.45
N LYS A 109 1.12 8.99 -10.17
CA LYS A 109 0.55 8.36 -8.96
C LYS A 109 0.92 6.88 -8.84
N VAL A 110 0.84 6.12 -9.93
CA VAL A 110 1.22 4.69 -9.95
C VAL A 110 2.67 4.46 -9.57
N ALA A 111 3.54 5.37 -9.97
CA ALA A 111 4.96 5.28 -9.67
C ALA A 111 5.25 5.55 -8.19
N PHE A 112 4.55 6.52 -7.61
CA PHE A 112 4.62 6.77 -6.17
C PHE A 112 4.04 5.59 -5.39
N ALA A 113 2.88 5.05 -5.79
CA ALA A 113 2.28 3.86 -5.20
C ALA A 113 3.21 2.64 -5.29
N SER A 114 3.88 2.45 -6.44
CA SER A 114 4.88 1.38 -6.63
C SER A 114 6.08 1.53 -5.70
N LEU A 115 6.57 2.76 -5.48
CA LEU A 115 7.65 3.02 -4.54
C LEU A 115 7.22 2.69 -3.10
N LEU A 116 6.03 3.11 -2.69
CA LEU A 116 5.49 2.78 -1.36
C LEU A 116 5.32 1.27 -1.19
N ALA A 117 4.74 0.59 -2.20
CA ALA A 117 4.54 -0.86 -2.18
C ALA A 117 5.87 -1.62 -2.07
N ALA A 118 6.88 -1.25 -2.87
CA ALA A 118 8.19 -1.87 -2.82
C ALA A 118 8.91 -1.62 -1.47
N ALA A 119 8.78 -0.41 -0.90
CA ALA A 119 9.34 -0.10 0.41
C ALA A 119 8.66 -0.89 1.54
N LEU A 120 7.33 -0.98 1.53
CA LEU A 120 6.56 -1.80 2.47
C LEU A 120 6.92 -3.29 2.36
N ALA A 121 7.03 -3.80 1.12
CA ALA A 121 7.47 -5.18 0.88
C ALA A 121 8.87 -5.43 1.45
N ARG A 122 9.81 -4.49 1.26
CA ARG A 122 11.16 -4.59 1.81
C ARG A 122 11.16 -4.62 3.34
N VAL A 123 10.32 -3.77 3.97
CA VAL A 123 10.16 -3.74 5.44
C VAL A 123 9.61 -5.07 5.95
N ALA A 124 8.53 -5.58 5.38
CA ALA A 124 7.90 -6.82 5.79
C ALA A 124 8.82 -8.05 5.59
N LEU A 125 9.44 -8.18 4.41
CA LEU A 125 10.37 -9.28 4.11
C LEU A 125 11.62 -9.25 5.00
N ALA A 126 12.09 -8.07 5.41
CA ALA A 126 13.21 -7.97 6.36
C ALA A 126 12.79 -8.40 7.78
N GLY A 127 11.51 -8.31 8.11
CA GLY A 127 10.91 -8.85 9.34
C GLY A 127 10.55 -10.34 9.25
N GLY A 128 10.81 -11.01 8.11
CA GLY A 128 10.45 -12.41 7.89
C GLY A 128 8.99 -12.60 7.45
N GLU A 129 8.19 -11.53 7.32
CA GLU A 129 6.78 -11.61 6.95
C GLU A 129 6.64 -11.90 5.44
N PRO A 130 5.85 -12.91 5.03
CA PRO A 130 5.56 -13.16 3.62
C PRO A 130 4.77 -12.02 2.98
N VAL A 131 5.06 -11.71 1.71
CA VAL A 131 4.42 -10.62 0.97
C VAL A 131 3.78 -11.15 -0.31
N SER A 132 2.61 -10.61 -0.65
CA SER A 132 1.96 -10.78 -1.96
C SER A 132 1.67 -9.43 -2.60
N LEU A 133 1.56 -9.39 -3.93
CA LEU A 133 1.19 -8.21 -4.70
C LEU A 133 0.06 -8.55 -5.65
N THR A 134 -0.97 -7.72 -5.67
CA THR A 134 -2.10 -7.80 -6.59
C THR A 134 -2.30 -6.44 -7.22
N PHE A 135 -2.68 -6.39 -8.50
CA PHE A 135 -3.03 -5.15 -9.17
C PHE A 135 -4.54 -5.00 -9.35
N LEU A 136 -5.01 -3.78 -9.26
CA LEU A 136 -6.33 -3.34 -9.70
C LEU A 136 -6.17 -2.62 -11.03
N GLY A 137 -6.83 -3.07 -12.08
CA GLY A 137 -6.63 -2.51 -13.42
C GLY A 137 -5.26 -2.85 -14.00
N GLY A 138 -4.79 -1.98 -14.88
CA GLY A 138 -3.53 -2.12 -15.60
C GLY A 138 -3.69 -2.60 -17.03
N ALA A 139 -2.86 -2.09 -17.92
CA ALA A 139 -2.77 -2.48 -19.32
C ALA A 139 -1.42 -3.18 -19.56
N TRP A 140 -1.43 -4.49 -19.49
CA TRP A 140 -0.25 -5.31 -19.83
C TRP A 140 -0.62 -6.40 -20.81
N SER A 141 0.32 -6.70 -21.72
CA SER A 141 0.22 -7.84 -22.63
C SER A 141 0.79 -9.07 -21.94
N GLY A 142 -0.01 -10.13 -21.78
CA GLY A 142 0.45 -11.41 -21.24
C GLY A 142 -0.17 -11.79 -19.89
N ALA A 143 0.55 -12.60 -19.12
CA ALA A 143 0.07 -13.08 -17.83
C ALA A 143 -0.06 -11.96 -16.79
N PRO A 144 -1.03 -12.07 -15.86
CA PRO A 144 -1.18 -11.10 -14.77
C PRO A 144 0.13 -10.91 -14.01
N LEU A 145 0.45 -9.64 -13.68
CA LEU A 145 1.65 -9.28 -12.93
C LEU A 145 1.54 -9.56 -11.42
N ASN A 146 0.46 -10.20 -10.99
CA ASN A 146 0.26 -10.55 -9.58
C ASN A 146 1.37 -11.47 -9.08
N VAL A 147 1.89 -11.17 -7.89
CA VAL A 147 2.94 -11.94 -7.24
C VAL A 147 2.34 -12.72 -6.08
N PRO A 148 2.30 -14.06 -6.14
CA PRO A 148 1.80 -14.90 -5.06
C PRO A 148 2.60 -14.69 -3.78
N ARG A 149 1.96 -14.97 -2.63
CA ARG A 149 2.56 -14.86 -1.32
C ARG A 149 3.79 -15.76 -1.16
N ALA A 150 4.91 -15.17 -0.83
CA ALA A 150 6.14 -15.87 -0.50
C ALA A 150 7.06 -14.98 0.37
N SER A 151 8.13 -15.56 0.89
CA SER A 151 9.18 -14.89 1.68
C SER A 151 10.53 -14.97 0.95
N GLY A 152 11.53 -14.30 1.51
CA GLY A 152 12.91 -14.39 1.05
C GLY A 152 13.30 -13.31 0.03
N ARG A 153 14.58 -13.35 -0.37
CA ARG A 153 15.17 -12.33 -1.25
C ARG A 153 14.54 -12.33 -2.63
N ASP A 154 14.27 -13.50 -3.19
CA ASP A 154 13.70 -13.63 -4.53
C ASP A 154 12.29 -13.05 -4.62
N GLN A 155 11.55 -13.07 -3.53
CA GLN A 155 10.22 -12.46 -3.48
C GLN A 155 10.27 -10.95 -3.66
N PHE A 156 11.25 -10.28 -3.07
CA PHE A 156 11.44 -8.84 -3.26
C PHE A 156 11.72 -8.52 -4.74
N GLU A 157 12.62 -9.27 -5.37
CA GLU A 157 12.96 -9.06 -6.78
C GLU A 157 11.74 -9.31 -7.71
N ARG A 158 10.90 -10.32 -7.41
CA ARG A 158 9.65 -10.56 -8.14
C ARG A 158 8.69 -9.39 -8.01
N ILE A 159 8.51 -8.85 -6.80
CA ILE A 159 7.64 -7.70 -6.54
C ILE A 159 8.14 -6.47 -7.29
N VAL A 160 9.43 -6.14 -7.18
CA VAL A 160 10.03 -4.99 -7.89
C VAL A 160 9.87 -5.14 -9.40
N SER A 161 10.23 -6.29 -9.96
CA SER A 161 10.10 -6.55 -11.40
C SER A 161 8.65 -6.47 -11.87
N SER A 162 7.69 -6.88 -11.04
CA SER A 162 6.26 -6.76 -11.35
C SER A 162 5.80 -5.31 -11.36
N LEU A 163 6.19 -4.53 -10.34
CA LEU A 163 5.89 -3.11 -10.24
C LEU A 163 6.51 -2.29 -11.38
N GLU A 164 7.73 -2.62 -11.80
CA GLU A 164 8.41 -1.94 -12.90
C GLU A 164 7.79 -2.22 -14.28
N ARG A 165 7.08 -3.34 -14.42
CA ARG A 165 6.38 -3.72 -15.67
C ARG A 165 4.93 -3.29 -15.71
N ALA A 166 4.37 -2.89 -14.58
CA ALA A 166 2.98 -2.47 -14.53
C ALA A 166 2.79 -1.17 -15.34
N GLU A 167 1.79 -1.15 -16.20
CA GLU A 167 1.42 0.01 -17.01
C GLU A 167 0.01 0.47 -16.63
N PRO A 168 -0.19 1.78 -16.42
CA PRO A 168 -1.52 2.30 -16.13
C PRO A 168 -2.47 2.04 -17.30
N GLY A 169 -3.66 1.54 -16.99
CA GLY A 169 -4.68 1.28 -18.00
C GLY A 169 -5.91 0.59 -17.46
N GLY A 170 -6.88 0.40 -18.32
CA GLY A 170 -8.18 -0.13 -17.95
C GLY A 170 -9.11 0.97 -17.42
N ASP A 171 -10.39 0.62 -17.35
CA ASP A 171 -11.48 1.47 -16.89
C ASP A 171 -12.34 0.62 -15.95
N ALA A 172 -12.21 0.89 -14.67
CA ALA A 172 -12.91 0.15 -13.62
C ALA A 172 -14.42 0.50 -13.58
N LEU A 173 -14.82 1.65 -14.12
CA LEU A 173 -16.22 1.99 -14.28
C LEU A 173 -16.87 1.22 -15.45
N ALA A 174 -16.13 1.06 -16.55
CA ALA A 174 -16.60 0.30 -17.71
C ALA A 174 -16.64 -1.21 -17.46
N ASP A 175 -15.69 -1.76 -16.66
CA ASP A 175 -15.66 -3.16 -16.23
C ASP A 175 -15.58 -3.30 -14.71
N PRO A 176 -16.71 -3.17 -13.99
CA PRO A 176 -16.75 -3.33 -12.52
C PRO A 176 -16.20 -4.68 -12.02
N ALA A 177 -16.15 -5.70 -12.88
CA ALA A 177 -15.61 -6.99 -12.53
C ALA A 177 -14.07 -6.96 -12.30
N ILE A 178 -13.38 -5.92 -12.75
CA ILE A 178 -11.95 -5.71 -12.47
C ILE A 178 -11.73 -5.62 -10.94
N LEU A 179 -12.53 -4.79 -10.27
CA LEU A 179 -12.45 -4.64 -8.81
C LEU A 179 -12.74 -5.98 -8.12
N ASP A 180 -13.80 -6.68 -8.52
CA ASP A 180 -14.18 -7.95 -7.92
C ASP A 180 -13.10 -9.01 -8.07
N ARG A 181 -12.52 -9.15 -9.25
CA ARG A 181 -11.42 -10.10 -9.49
C ARG A 181 -10.20 -9.77 -8.63
N SER A 182 -9.85 -8.50 -8.50
CA SER A 182 -8.70 -8.05 -7.71
C SER A 182 -8.92 -8.28 -6.22
N VAL A 183 -10.11 -7.92 -5.69
CA VAL A 183 -10.48 -8.17 -4.29
C VAL A 183 -10.53 -9.66 -3.99
N GLN A 184 -11.12 -10.49 -4.86
CA GLN A 184 -11.15 -11.94 -4.68
C GLN A 184 -9.75 -12.56 -4.68
N THR A 185 -8.87 -12.13 -5.58
CA THR A 185 -7.48 -12.58 -5.64
C THR A 185 -6.74 -12.24 -4.35
N LEU A 186 -6.91 -11.03 -3.87
CA LEU A 186 -6.32 -10.55 -2.63
C LEU A 186 -6.83 -11.34 -1.42
N VAL A 187 -8.16 -11.52 -1.30
CA VAL A 187 -8.80 -12.24 -0.18
C VAL A 187 -8.42 -13.72 -0.14
N ARG A 188 -8.36 -14.39 -1.29
CA ARG A 188 -7.92 -15.81 -1.37
C ARG A 188 -6.48 -16.00 -0.87
N GLY A 189 -5.62 -15.00 -1.06
CA GLY A 189 -4.23 -15.01 -0.60
C GLY A 189 -4.03 -14.62 0.87
N THR A 190 -5.07 -14.09 1.56
CA THR A 190 -4.95 -13.54 2.91
C THR A 190 -5.57 -14.41 3.98
N ARG A 191 -4.86 -14.59 5.11
CA ARG A 191 -5.35 -15.29 6.32
C ARG A 191 -5.76 -14.28 7.40
N ARG A 192 -6.34 -14.77 8.49
CA ARG A 192 -6.53 -13.97 9.70
C ARG A 192 -5.17 -13.47 10.19
N GLY A 193 -5.11 -12.22 10.66
CA GLY A 193 -3.86 -11.58 11.06
C GLY A 193 -3.09 -10.91 9.92
N ALA A 194 -3.50 -11.10 8.65
CA ALA A 194 -2.84 -10.45 7.52
C ALA A 194 -3.03 -8.92 7.56
N ILE A 195 -2.00 -8.23 7.11
CA ILE A 195 -2.02 -6.80 6.84
C ILE A 195 -2.34 -6.62 5.36
N VAL A 196 -3.38 -5.88 5.06
CA VAL A 196 -3.78 -5.53 3.70
C VAL A 196 -3.57 -4.03 3.50
N VAL A 197 -2.75 -3.65 2.53
CA VAL A 197 -2.54 -2.25 2.14
C VAL A 197 -3.03 -2.05 0.73
N VAL A 198 -3.96 -1.12 0.56
CA VAL A 198 -4.51 -0.69 -0.73
C VAL A 198 -3.92 0.66 -1.07
N LEU A 199 -3.31 0.78 -2.24
CA LEU A 199 -2.68 2.01 -2.75
C LEU A 199 -3.42 2.40 -4.04
N SER A 200 -4.23 3.45 -4.00
CA SER A 200 -5.09 3.90 -5.10
C SER A 200 -5.37 5.40 -4.97
N ASP A 201 -5.74 6.06 -6.05
CA ASP A 201 -6.32 7.42 -5.97
C ASP A 201 -7.80 7.39 -5.54
N LEU A 202 -8.44 6.20 -5.61
CA LEU A 202 -9.84 5.95 -5.30
C LEU A 202 -10.82 6.72 -6.21
N LEU A 203 -10.30 7.25 -7.32
CA LEU A 203 -11.09 7.91 -8.36
C LEU A 203 -11.61 6.86 -9.33
N ASP A 204 -12.73 7.17 -9.99
CA ASP A 204 -13.30 6.36 -11.08
C ASP A 204 -13.47 4.86 -10.75
N LEU A 205 -13.73 4.54 -9.48
CA LEU A 205 -14.11 3.20 -9.05
C LEU A 205 -15.63 3.02 -9.06
N PRO A 206 -16.13 1.79 -9.29
CA PRO A 206 -17.56 1.53 -9.35
C PRO A 206 -18.25 1.81 -8.00
N ASP A 207 -19.55 2.12 -8.06
CA ASP A 207 -20.37 2.36 -6.87
C ASP A 207 -20.27 1.21 -5.87
N GLY A 208 -20.09 1.56 -4.60
CA GLY A 208 -19.92 0.59 -3.52
C GLY A 208 -18.52 -0.01 -3.39
N ALA A 209 -17.54 0.46 -4.19
CA ALA A 209 -16.15 0.01 -4.08
C ALA A 209 -15.58 0.21 -2.68
N GLU A 210 -15.92 1.33 -2.02
CA GLU A 210 -15.51 1.63 -0.65
C GLU A 210 -16.03 0.59 0.34
N THR A 211 -17.25 0.12 0.16
CA THR A 211 -17.86 -0.92 1.01
C THR A 211 -17.15 -2.26 0.79
N ARG A 212 -16.93 -2.67 -0.45
CA ARG A 212 -16.28 -3.92 -0.81
C ARG A 212 -14.84 -4.02 -0.27
N ILE A 213 -14.08 -2.96 -0.41
CA ILE A 213 -12.70 -2.91 0.12
C ILE A 213 -12.73 -2.88 1.65
N ALA A 214 -13.60 -2.09 2.26
CA ALA A 214 -13.70 -2.01 3.71
C ALA A 214 -14.18 -3.30 4.38
N GLU A 215 -14.94 -4.16 3.69
CA GLU A 215 -15.35 -5.49 4.16
C GLU A 215 -14.19 -6.46 4.37
N MET A 216 -13.00 -6.16 3.91
CA MET A 216 -11.80 -6.95 4.21
C MET A 216 -11.34 -6.80 5.66
N ALA A 217 -11.62 -5.68 6.33
CA ALA A 217 -11.17 -5.40 7.70
C ALA A 217 -11.81 -6.32 8.78
N PRO A 218 -13.14 -6.57 8.81
CA PRO A 218 -13.77 -7.34 9.89
C PRO A 218 -13.33 -8.80 10.02
N SER A 219 -12.70 -9.35 8.99
CA SER A 219 -12.26 -10.75 8.98
C SER A 219 -11.00 -11.03 9.81
N GLY A 220 -10.66 -10.16 10.77
CA GLY A 220 -9.44 -10.26 11.58
C GLY A 220 -8.18 -9.88 10.82
N ARG A 221 -8.33 -9.05 9.79
CA ARG A 221 -7.22 -8.44 9.03
C ARG A 221 -7.04 -6.99 9.45
N VAL A 222 -5.82 -6.48 9.30
CA VAL A 222 -5.54 -5.04 9.43
C VAL A 222 -5.59 -4.43 8.04
N LEU A 223 -6.62 -3.64 7.77
CA LEU A 223 -6.77 -2.94 6.48
C LEU A 223 -6.24 -1.51 6.59
N VAL A 224 -5.35 -1.13 5.69
CA VAL A 224 -4.92 0.26 5.48
C VAL A 224 -5.22 0.65 4.04
N VAL A 225 -6.02 1.69 3.85
CA VAL A 225 -6.29 2.28 2.54
C VAL A 225 -5.52 3.59 2.43
N VAL A 226 -4.70 3.70 1.41
CA VAL A 226 -3.89 4.88 1.11
C VAL A 226 -4.44 5.54 -0.14
N GLN A 227 -5.06 6.70 0.02
CA GLN A 227 -5.44 7.53 -1.11
C GLN A 227 -4.22 8.32 -1.58
N THR A 228 -3.84 8.13 -2.85
CA THR A 228 -2.68 8.78 -3.46
C THR A 228 -3.16 9.78 -4.51
N LEU A 229 -2.97 11.06 -4.28
CA LEU A 229 -3.36 12.12 -5.20
C LEU A 229 -2.13 12.82 -5.80
N ASP A 230 -2.31 13.35 -7.00
CA ASP A 230 -1.37 14.33 -7.54
C ASP A 230 -1.60 15.69 -6.86
N PRO A 231 -0.57 16.51 -6.62
CA PRO A 231 -0.75 17.86 -6.06
C PRO A 231 -1.73 18.73 -6.86
N ALA A 232 -1.77 18.57 -8.18
CA ALA A 232 -2.71 19.31 -9.02
C ALA A 232 -4.16 18.82 -8.84
N GLU A 233 -4.38 17.53 -8.57
CA GLU A 233 -5.71 17.02 -8.20
C GLU A 233 -6.13 17.51 -6.82
N ALA A 234 -5.22 17.47 -5.86
CA ALA A 234 -5.52 17.87 -4.48
C ALA A 234 -5.83 19.36 -4.33
N SER A 235 -5.27 20.22 -5.17
CA SER A 235 -5.36 21.68 -5.04
C SER A 235 -6.09 22.39 -6.17
N PHE A 236 -6.26 21.73 -7.33
CA PHE A 236 -6.81 22.31 -8.56
C PHE A 236 -6.21 23.68 -8.90
N PRO A 237 -4.91 23.77 -9.20
CA PRO A 237 -4.19 25.04 -9.32
C PRO A 237 -4.40 25.75 -10.68
N PHE A 238 -5.39 25.30 -11.47
CA PHE A 238 -5.63 25.80 -12.81
C PHE A 238 -6.31 27.18 -12.79
N THR A 239 -6.06 27.97 -13.82
CA THR A 239 -6.61 29.32 -14.01
C THR A 239 -7.08 29.52 -15.45
N GLY A 240 -8.07 30.41 -15.63
CA GLY A 240 -8.66 30.70 -16.93
C GLY A 240 -9.49 29.54 -17.50
N THR A 241 -9.66 29.51 -18.80
CA THR A 241 -10.41 28.43 -19.47
C THR A 241 -9.56 27.16 -19.52
N VAL A 242 -10.09 26.07 -18.98
CA VAL A 242 -9.43 24.76 -18.93
C VAL A 242 -10.26 23.74 -19.71
N ARG A 243 -9.57 22.84 -20.38
CA ARG A 243 -10.14 21.67 -21.02
C ARG A 243 -9.74 20.42 -20.23
N LEU A 244 -10.67 19.93 -19.43
CA LEU A 244 -10.50 18.74 -18.62
C LEU A 244 -10.90 17.51 -19.45
N ARG A 245 -10.03 16.51 -19.45
CA ARG A 245 -10.29 15.23 -20.12
C ARG A 245 -10.25 14.12 -19.08
N ALA A 246 -11.27 13.30 -19.06
CA ALA A 246 -11.26 12.09 -18.27
C ALA A 246 -10.08 11.17 -18.69
N LEU A 247 -9.43 10.57 -17.71
CA LEU A 247 -8.37 9.59 -17.95
C LEU A 247 -8.96 8.21 -18.22
N GLU A 248 -10.12 7.94 -17.66
CA GLU A 248 -10.96 6.78 -17.92
C GLU A 248 -12.19 7.23 -18.74
N GLY A 249 -12.46 6.54 -19.86
CA GLY A 249 -13.51 6.94 -20.79
C GLY A 249 -13.13 8.06 -21.76
N THR A 250 -14.13 8.74 -22.34
CA THR A 250 -13.97 9.72 -23.43
C THR A 250 -14.45 11.14 -23.08
N ALA A 251 -14.87 11.36 -21.85
CA ALA A 251 -15.46 12.63 -21.44
C ALA A 251 -14.45 13.78 -21.53
N VAL A 252 -14.88 14.89 -22.10
CA VAL A 252 -14.13 16.14 -22.18
C VAL A 252 -15.03 17.28 -21.76
N VAL A 253 -14.58 18.10 -20.82
CA VAL A 253 -15.32 19.28 -20.34
C VAL A 253 -14.45 20.51 -20.52
N GLU A 254 -14.98 21.52 -21.16
CA GLU A 254 -14.37 22.84 -21.24
C GLU A 254 -15.11 23.78 -20.28
N THR A 255 -14.37 24.41 -19.38
CA THR A 255 -14.94 25.22 -18.31
C THR A 255 -13.97 26.28 -17.84
N ASP A 256 -14.51 27.28 -17.15
CA ASP A 256 -13.66 28.19 -16.38
C ASP A 256 -13.15 27.52 -15.11
N ALA A 257 -11.84 27.60 -14.88
CA ALA A 257 -11.17 26.93 -13.77
C ALA A 257 -11.64 27.43 -12.40
N ALA A 258 -11.94 28.71 -12.25
CA ALA A 258 -12.40 29.26 -10.98
C ALA A 258 -13.77 28.72 -10.61
N THR A 259 -14.69 28.66 -11.59
CA THR A 259 -16.04 28.09 -11.41
C THR A 259 -16.01 26.58 -11.13
N ALA A 260 -15.11 25.85 -11.81
CA ALA A 260 -14.98 24.40 -11.63
C ALA A 260 -14.33 24.01 -10.31
N ARG A 261 -13.38 24.82 -9.83
CA ARG A 261 -12.53 24.52 -8.65
C ARG A 261 -13.34 24.20 -7.40
N GLU A 262 -14.27 25.05 -7.03
CA GLU A 262 -15.07 24.85 -5.81
C GLU A 262 -15.84 23.53 -5.85
N ARG A 263 -16.52 23.29 -6.96
CA ARG A 263 -17.29 22.04 -7.16
C ARG A 263 -16.40 20.80 -7.15
N TYR A 264 -15.25 20.89 -7.82
CA TYR A 264 -14.29 19.79 -7.88
C TYR A 264 -13.74 19.46 -6.49
N LEU A 265 -13.24 20.45 -5.76
CA LEU A 265 -12.68 20.24 -4.41
C LEU A 265 -13.75 19.74 -3.43
N ALA A 266 -14.98 20.22 -3.53
CA ALA A 266 -16.09 19.72 -2.72
C ALA A 266 -16.41 18.25 -3.05
N ALA A 267 -16.45 17.87 -4.33
CA ALA A 267 -16.67 16.49 -4.75
C ALA A 267 -15.53 15.55 -4.31
N LEU A 268 -14.27 15.97 -4.48
CA LEU A 268 -13.11 15.23 -4.03
C LEU A 268 -13.12 15.06 -2.50
N GLY A 269 -13.43 16.13 -1.76
CA GLY A 269 -13.56 16.08 -0.30
C GLY A 269 -14.65 15.11 0.16
N ALA A 270 -15.81 15.13 -0.51
CA ALA A 270 -16.91 14.21 -0.23
C ALA A 270 -16.54 12.76 -0.53
N LEU A 271 -15.85 12.50 -1.64
CA LEU A 271 -15.33 11.16 -1.98
C LEU A 271 -14.34 10.67 -0.93
N THR A 272 -13.33 11.47 -0.60
CA THR A 272 -12.33 11.16 0.43
C THR A 272 -12.99 10.85 1.78
N GLN A 273 -14.00 11.62 2.18
CA GLN A 273 -14.71 11.40 3.44
C GLN A 273 -15.54 10.11 3.40
N ARG A 274 -16.24 9.80 2.31
CA ARG A 274 -16.97 8.53 2.16
C ARG A 274 -16.04 7.33 2.33
N TRP A 275 -14.89 7.34 1.67
CA TRP A 275 -13.89 6.27 1.78
C TRP A 275 -13.37 6.14 3.22
N ARG A 276 -12.98 7.26 3.82
CA ARG A 276 -12.51 7.28 5.21
C ARG A 276 -13.54 6.68 6.15
N ASP A 277 -14.79 7.12 6.04
CA ASP A 277 -15.89 6.65 6.90
C ASP A 277 -16.17 5.16 6.69
N ALA A 278 -16.18 4.68 5.46
CA ALA A 278 -16.41 3.27 5.15
C ALA A 278 -15.31 2.38 5.76
N VAL A 279 -14.06 2.78 5.62
CA VAL A 279 -12.87 2.05 6.10
C VAL A 279 -12.81 2.09 7.63
N VAL A 280 -12.91 3.28 8.25
CA VAL A 280 -12.74 3.46 9.69
C VAL A 280 -13.87 2.82 10.48
N ARG A 281 -15.13 2.92 10.02
CA ARG A 281 -16.28 2.25 10.66
C ARG A 281 -16.11 0.73 10.75
N ARG A 282 -15.33 0.11 9.88
CA ARG A 282 -15.03 -1.32 9.90
C ARG A 282 -13.69 -1.68 10.58
N GLY A 283 -13.07 -0.71 11.27
CA GLY A 283 -11.83 -0.89 12.01
C GLY A 283 -10.56 -0.80 11.16
N GLY A 284 -10.68 -0.44 9.86
CA GLY A 284 -9.54 -0.15 9.00
C GLY A 284 -8.91 1.22 9.29
N ARG A 285 -7.84 1.53 8.59
CA ARG A 285 -7.13 2.80 8.66
C ARG A 285 -7.11 3.47 7.28
N PHE A 286 -7.20 4.78 7.27
CA PHE A 286 -7.18 5.59 6.06
C PHE A 286 -6.02 6.60 6.12
N VAL A 287 -5.19 6.61 5.09
CA VAL A 287 -4.05 7.52 4.93
C VAL A 287 -4.27 8.32 3.65
N LEU A 288 -4.12 9.63 3.71
CA LEU A 288 -4.10 10.51 2.54
C LEU A 288 -2.66 10.90 2.27
N ALA A 289 -2.23 10.76 1.03
CA ALA A 289 -0.90 11.13 0.57
C ALA A 289 -0.95 11.80 -0.80
N THR A 290 -0.01 12.67 -1.06
CA THR A 290 0.24 13.25 -2.38
C THR A 290 1.56 12.74 -2.94
N THR A 291 1.72 12.77 -4.26
CA THR A 291 2.97 12.33 -4.90
C THR A 291 4.18 13.22 -4.54
N SER A 292 3.94 14.40 -3.98
CA SER A 292 4.98 15.31 -3.47
C SER A 292 5.38 15.04 -2.03
N ASP A 293 4.65 14.21 -1.29
CA ASP A 293 4.99 13.89 0.09
C ASP A 293 6.27 13.04 0.16
N PRO A 294 7.10 13.22 1.20
CA PRO A 294 8.28 12.39 1.39
C PRO A 294 7.89 10.91 1.56
N PRO A 295 8.32 9.99 0.68
CA PRO A 295 7.91 8.58 0.73
C PRO A 295 8.21 7.90 2.06
N VAL A 296 9.32 8.27 2.71
CA VAL A 296 9.69 7.74 4.05
C VAL A 296 8.61 8.07 5.09
N GLN A 297 8.06 9.29 5.04
CA GLN A 297 7.03 9.70 5.99
C GLN A 297 5.74 8.93 5.75
N VAL A 298 5.30 8.82 4.50
CA VAL A 298 4.08 8.08 4.14
C VAL A 298 4.19 6.61 4.56
N VAL A 299 5.33 5.95 4.28
CA VAL A 299 5.55 4.56 4.71
C VAL A 299 5.55 4.45 6.25
N ARG A 300 6.12 5.42 6.98
CA ARG A 300 6.04 5.45 8.45
C ARG A 300 4.60 5.56 8.95
N ASP A 301 3.78 6.38 8.32
CA ASP A 301 2.39 6.57 8.71
C ASP A 301 1.56 5.30 8.44
N ILE A 302 1.82 4.61 7.31
CA ILE A 302 1.23 3.29 7.03
C ILE A 302 1.67 2.27 8.08
N VAL A 303 2.97 2.18 8.41
CA VAL A 303 3.49 1.24 9.42
C VAL A 303 2.93 1.53 10.82
N ARG A 304 2.74 2.81 11.18
CA ARG A 304 2.07 3.19 12.43
C ARG A 304 0.60 2.80 12.45
N ALA A 305 -0.09 2.93 11.33
CA ALA A 305 -1.48 2.55 11.19
C ALA A 305 -1.72 1.04 11.32
N VAL A 306 -0.69 0.22 11.10
CA VAL A 306 -0.74 -1.25 11.23
C VAL A 306 -0.56 -1.71 12.70
N ARG A 307 0.03 -0.86 13.53
CA ARG A 307 0.23 -1.13 14.97
C ARG A 307 -1.03 -0.83 15.76
#